data_3eff690c02e4f9cbcbce4ee5c2b8702a
#
_entry.id   3eff690c02e4f9cbcbce4ee5c2b8702a
#
_cell.length_a   1.000
_cell.length_b   1.000
_cell.length_c   1.000
_cell.angle_alpha   90.00
_cell.angle_beta   90.00
_cell.angle_gamma   90.00
#
_symmetry.space_group_name_H-M   'P 1'
#
loop_
_entity.id
_entity.type
_entity.pdbx_description
1 polymer ?
#
loop_
_entity_poly.entity_id
_entity_poly.type
_entity_poly.pdbx_seq_one_letter_code
_entity_poly.pdbx_strand_id
1 'polypeptide(L)'
;MYKNLAATLVAACAVVPFFAPAFAQPLAAQKKPFSTPHPTQVGFVYVTPVLSAGWTRQHEEGRLALERALPGQVTTKAVENVPEGADAERVIRDLVAQGNQLIFTTSFGYMEPTLRVAQDYPHVKFEHITGYKQSSNVATANARHYEGRYLSGIAAGRMSQTGVAGFVAGFPIPEVIQGINAFTLGMRSVNPHAQVKVVWLNTWFDPPRERDAAMTLMDQGVDVLSFQVASTAVMAAVQERGKMAIAFHSDMRKDGPDAQLMAVTHHWGRYYAERAKAVQNRTWKSGDFWGGVKDGMVKVEHFGPKLPKAVREEVLARQHAMAQGKLQPFKAAQQPVRDNQGRIRIPAGAVLSDADKSQMNWLVEGVLGSVQ
;
A
#
# COMPACT_ATOMS: atom_id res chain seq x y z
N MET A 1 -113.87 -62.20 19.24
CA MET A 1 -114.04 -60.95 19.95
C MET A 1 -112.71 -60.52 20.49
N TYR A 2 -112.32 -59.40 20.34
CA TYR A 2 -111.10 -58.70 20.65
C TYR A 2 -109.99 -58.80 19.60
N LYS A 3 -109.80 -57.71 18.92
CA LYS A 3 -108.77 -57.42 17.97
C LYS A 3 -107.66 -56.68 18.71
N ASN A 4 -106.49 -57.11 18.54
CA ASN A 4 -105.33 -56.44 18.99
C ASN A 4 -104.61 -55.75 17.78
N LEU A 5 -104.56 -54.42 17.80
CA LEU A 5 -103.70 -53.68 16.88
C LEU A 5 -102.28 -53.60 17.45
N ALA A 6 -101.29 -54.01 16.65
CA ALA A 6 -99.89 -53.77 16.94
C ALA A 6 -99.47 -52.59 16.16
N ALA A 7 -98.99 -51.56 16.88
CA ALA A 7 -98.44 -50.37 16.31
C ALA A 7 -96.91 -50.53 16.12
N THR A 8 -96.46 -50.43 14.90
CA THR A 8 -95.03 -50.51 14.55
C THR A 8 -94.41 -49.10 14.67
N LEU A 9 -93.47 -49.00 15.60
CA LEU A 9 -92.66 -47.79 15.73
C LEU A 9 -91.47 -47.83 14.73
N VAL A 10 -91.39 -46.87 13.80
CA VAL A 10 -90.25 -46.69 12.92
C VAL A 10 -89.32 -45.68 13.62
N ALA A 11 -88.19 -46.21 14.02
CA ALA A 11 -87.05 -45.38 14.56
C ALA A 11 -86.30 -44.76 13.41
N ALA A 12 -86.36 -43.42 13.28
CA ALA A 12 -85.55 -42.65 12.34
C ALA A 12 -84.15 -42.43 12.97
N CYS A 13 -83.12 -43.08 12.45
CA CYS A 13 -81.70 -42.77 12.80
C CYS A 13 -81.28 -41.50 12.08
N ALA A 14 -81.12 -40.42 12.84
CA ALA A 14 -80.49 -39.18 12.36
C ALA A 14 -78.98 -39.41 12.31
N VAL A 15 -78.40 -39.42 11.10
CA VAL A 15 -76.94 -39.42 10.88
C VAL A 15 -76.44 -37.96 11.03
N VAL A 16 -75.75 -37.72 12.11
CA VAL A 16 -75.04 -36.41 12.34
C VAL A 16 -73.68 -36.51 11.65
N PRO A 17 -73.32 -35.65 10.69
CA PRO A 17 -71.96 -35.65 10.12
C PRO A 17 -70.99 -35.08 11.13
N PHE A 18 -70.02 -35.88 11.53
CA PHE A 18 -68.86 -35.45 12.32
C PHE A 18 -67.92 -34.62 11.41
N PHE A 19 -67.97 -33.30 11.57
CA PHE A 19 -66.94 -32.45 11.02
C PHE A 19 -65.68 -32.58 11.88
N ALA A 20 -64.66 -33.29 11.37
CA ALA A 20 -63.33 -33.24 11.94
C ALA A 20 -62.68 -31.87 11.68
N PRO A 21 -62.10 -31.19 12.68
CA PRO A 21 -61.34 -29.97 12.43
C PRO A 21 -60.13 -30.30 11.58
N ALA A 22 -60.05 -29.66 10.39
CA ALA A 22 -58.86 -29.68 9.58
C ALA A 22 -57.74 -28.99 10.38
N PHE A 23 -56.79 -29.73 10.87
CA PHE A 23 -55.51 -29.18 11.37
C PHE A 23 -54.83 -28.51 10.21
N ALA A 24 -54.86 -27.16 10.19
CA ALA A 24 -54.05 -26.36 9.31
C ALA A 24 -52.56 -26.65 9.65
N GLN A 25 -51.88 -27.41 8.79
CA GLN A 25 -50.44 -27.52 8.86
C GLN A 25 -49.82 -26.12 8.74
N PRO A 26 -48.90 -25.71 9.65
CA PRO A 26 -48.20 -24.47 9.49
C PRO A 26 -47.46 -24.48 8.15
N LEU A 27 -47.76 -23.54 7.26
CA LEU A 27 -46.95 -23.28 6.06
C LEU A 27 -45.47 -23.18 6.53
N ALA A 28 -44.69 -24.21 6.19
CA ALA A 28 -43.26 -24.15 6.36
C ALA A 28 -42.80 -22.86 5.61
N ALA A 29 -42.35 -21.88 6.36
CA ALA A 29 -41.75 -20.67 5.79
C ALA A 29 -40.65 -21.15 4.85
N GLN A 30 -40.89 -21.06 3.53
CA GLN A 30 -39.89 -21.28 2.53
C GLN A 30 -38.79 -20.27 2.83
N LYS A 31 -37.70 -20.75 3.42
CA LYS A 31 -36.43 -19.97 3.47
C LYS A 31 -36.16 -19.61 2.01
N LYS A 32 -36.35 -18.31 1.66
CA LYS A 32 -35.87 -17.78 0.39
C LYS A 32 -34.44 -18.28 0.23
N PRO A 33 -34.08 -18.89 -0.92
CA PRO A 33 -32.72 -19.29 -1.14
C PRO A 33 -31.86 -18.06 -0.86
N PHE A 34 -30.86 -18.19 0.02
CA PHE A 34 -29.86 -17.17 0.20
C PHE A 34 -29.31 -16.89 -1.20
N SER A 35 -29.69 -15.74 -1.80
CA SER A 35 -28.98 -15.27 -2.95
C SER A 35 -27.53 -15.10 -2.45
N THR A 36 -26.62 -15.90 -2.96
CA THR A 36 -25.17 -15.69 -2.73
C THR A 36 -24.92 -14.23 -3.05
N PRO A 37 -24.43 -13.43 -2.09
CA PRO A 37 -24.17 -12.03 -2.38
C PRO A 37 -23.25 -12.01 -3.59
N HIS A 38 -23.59 -11.21 -4.62
CA HIS A 38 -22.68 -11.04 -5.76
C HIS A 38 -21.33 -10.55 -5.22
N PRO A 39 -20.21 -11.12 -5.71
CA PRO A 39 -18.89 -10.70 -5.28
C PRO A 39 -18.73 -9.17 -5.39
N THR A 40 -18.16 -8.55 -4.39
CA THR A 40 -17.82 -7.11 -4.46
C THR A 40 -16.81 -6.90 -5.57
N GLN A 41 -17.14 -6.04 -6.53
CA GLN A 41 -16.21 -5.70 -7.62
C GLN A 41 -15.25 -4.60 -7.15
N VAL A 42 -13.95 -4.87 -7.30
CA VAL A 42 -12.88 -4.00 -6.84
C VAL A 42 -11.95 -3.64 -8.00
N GLY A 43 -11.86 -2.36 -8.32
CA GLY A 43 -10.99 -1.83 -9.37
C GLY A 43 -9.64 -1.37 -8.83
N PHE A 44 -8.60 -1.51 -9.66
CA PHE A 44 -7.25 -0.99 -9.39
C PHE A 44 -6.75 -0.20 -10.59
N VAL A 45 -6.15 0.97 -10.34
CA VAL A 45 -5.54 1.80 -11.38
C VAL A 45 -4.05 1.92 -11.09
N TYR A 46 -3.22 1.42 -12.00
CA TYR A 46 -1.77 1.36 -11.89
C TYR A 46 -1.07 2.32 -12.85
N VAL A 47 -0.10 3.08 -12.35
CA VAL A 47 0.61 4.11 -13.10
C VAL A 47 1.64 3.55 -14.08
N THR A 48 2.13 2.34 -13.86
CA THR A 48 3.09 1.65 -14.73
C THR A 48 2.61 0.24 -15.05
N PRO A 49 3.21 -0.46 -16.04
CA PRO A 49 2.98 -1.89 -16.21
C PRO A 49 3.35 -2.69 -14.94
N VAL A 50 2.74 -3.85 -14.76
CA VAL A 50 3.15 -4.83 -13.75
C VAL A 50 4.42 -5.52 -14.22
N LEU A 51 5.54 -5.09 -13.69
CA LEU A 51 6.86 -5.67 -13.96
C LEU A 51 7.20 -6.81 -12.99
N SER A 52 8.43 -7.35 -13.07
CA SER A 52 8.96 -8.35 -12.14
C SER A 52 9.10 -7.82 -10.72
N ALA A 53 9.29 -6.51 -10.56
CA ALA A 53 9.50 -5.81 -9.28
C ALA A 53 8.96 -4.37 -9.36
N GLY A 54 9.07 -3.61 -8.29
CA GLY A 54 8.74 -2.19 -8.22
C GLY A 54 7.38 -1.88 -7.61
N TRP A 55 6.97 -0.60 -7.69
CA TRP A 55 5.77 -0.07 -7.07
C TRP A 55 4.50 -0.81 -7.49
N THR A 56 4.22 -0.83 -8.78
CA THR A 56 3.01 -1.48 -9.33
C THR A 56 2.98 -2.97 -9.01
N ARG A 57 4.14 -3.66 -9.02
CA ARG A 57 4.24 -5.07 -8.63
C ARG A 57 3.77 -5.30 -7.20
N GLN A 58 4.14 -4.45 -6.24
CA GLN A 58 3.71 -4.60 -4.86
C GLN A 58 2.20 -4.36 -4.67
N HIS A 59 1.62 -3.46 -5.43
CA HIS A 59 0.16 -3.27 -5.43
C HIS A 59 -0.56 -4.45 -6.06
N GLU A 60 0.00 -5.02 -7.13
CA GLU A 60 -0.54 -6.25 -7.75
C GLU A 60 -0.45 -7.45 -6.79
N GLU A 61 0.65 -7.61 -6.06
CA GLU A 61 0.75 -8.62 -5.02
C GLU A 61 -0.28 -8.41 -3.91
N GLY A 62 -0.56 -7.16 -3.55
CA GLY A 62 -1.62 -6.76 -2.64
C GLY A 62 -3.01 -7.13 -3.16
N ARG A 63 -3.28 -6.88 -4.46
CA ARG A 63 -4.54 -7.26 -5.12
C ARG A 63 -4.73 -8.78 -5.10
N LEU A 64 -3.71 -9.54 -5.49
CA LEU A 64 -3.75 -11.01 -5.45
C LEU A 64 -3.90 -11.54 -4.02
N ALA A 65 -3.31 -10.87 -3.03
CA ALA A 65 -3.50 -11.23 -1.63
C ALA A 65 -4.93 -10.94 -1.14
N LEU A 66 -5.57 -9.88 -1.61
CA LEU A 66 -6.99 -9.60 -1.39
C LEU A 66 -7.87 -10.74 -1.92
N GLU A 67 -7.66 -11.20 -3.17
CA GLU A 67 -8.41 -12.31 -3.75
C GLU A 67 -8.26 -13.61 -2.92
N ARG A 68 -7.01 -13.91 -2.50
CA ARG A 68 -6.75 -15.08 -1.64
C ARG A 68 -7.40 -14.96 -0.25
N ALA A 69 -7.49 -13.75 0.29
CA ALA A 69 -8.09 -13.52 1.61
C ALA A 69 -9.62 -13.57 1.60
N LEU A 70 -10.25 -13.31 0.45
CA LEU A 70 -11.72 -13.23 0.28
C LEU A 70 -12.18 -14.05 -0.93
N PRO A 71 -11.90 -15.38 -0.97
CA PRO A 71 -12.20 -16.22 -2.13
C PRO A 71 -13.72 -16.24 -2.39
N GLY A 72 -14.12 -15.94 -3.64
CA GLY A 72 -15.52 -15.88 -4.06
C GLY A 72 -16.32 -14.69 -3.51
N GLN A 73 -15.77 -13.90 -2.62
CA GLN A 73 -16.41 -12.72 -2.04
C GLN A 73 -16.05 -11.41 -2.77
N VAL A 74 -14.94 -11.41 -3.49
CA VAL A 74 -14.49 -10.29 -4.31
C VAL A 74 -14.16 -10.75 -5.72
N THR A 75 -14.32 -9.83 -6.68
CA THR A 75 -13.76 -9.96 -8.03
C THR A 75 -12.92 -8.70 -8.27
N THR A 76 -11.69 -8.85 -8.71
CA THR A 76 -10.81 -7.70 -8.91
C THR A 76 -10.49 -7.49 -10.37
N LYS A 77 -10.28 -6.22 -10.76
CA LYS A 77 -9.81 -5.80 -12.08
C LYS A 77 -8.74 -4.74 -11.91
N ALA A 78 -7.61 -4.91 -12.60
CA ALA A 78 -6.56 -3.90 -12.67
C ALA A 78 -6.46 -3.32 -14.08
N VAL A 79 -6.17 -2.01 -14.18
CA VAL A 79 -5.81 -1.32 -15.41
C VAL A 79 -4.42 -0.74 -15.24
N GLU A 80 -3.51 -1.18 -16.08
CA GLU A 80 -2.08 -0.86 -15.99
C GLU A 80 -1.69 0.28 -16.94
N ASN A 81 -0.53 0.88 -16.64
CA ASN A 81 0.10 1.91 -17.48
C ASN A 81 -0.84 3.08 -17.79
N VAL A 82 -1.53 3.56 -16.77
CA VAL A 82 -2.45 4.68 -16.87
C VAL A 82 -1.69 5.97 -16.57
N PRO A 83 -1.55 6.91 -17.51
CA PRO A 83 -0.95 8.21 -17.23
C PRO A 83 -1.73 8.99 -16.18
N GLU A 84 -1.03 9.80 -15.39
CA GLU A 84 -1.66 10.72 -14.45
C GLU A 84 -2.43 11.83 -15.19
N GLY A 85 -3.48 12.37 -14.59
CA GLY A 85 -4.30 13.43 -15.18
C GLY A 85 -5.60 12.93 -15.83
N ALA A 86 -5.89 13.34 -17.08
CA ALA A 86 -7.16 13.07 -17.76
C ALA A 86 -7.40 11.57 -18.04
N ASP A 87 -6.36 10.85 -18.37
CA ASP A 87 -6.47 9.40 -18.62
C ASP A 87 -6.85 8.65 -17.35
N ALA A 88 -6.29 9.03 -16.21
CA ALA A 88 -6.66 8.47 -14.92
C ALA A 88 -8.15 8.70 -14.62
N GLU A 89 -8.65 9.92 -14.84
CA GLU A 89 -10.07 10.22 -14.64
C GLU A 89 -10.97 9.34 -15.52
N ARG A 90 -10.64 9.22 -16.81
CA ARG A 90 -11.37 8.36 -17.75
C ARG A 90 -11.41 6.91 -17.29
N VAL A 91 -10.25 6.34 -16.93
CA VAL A 91 -10.15 4.94 -16.49
C VAL A 91 -10.92 4.71 -15.18
N ILE A 92 -10.88 5.65 -14.22
CA ILE A 92 -11.64 5.55 -12.98
C ILE A 92 -13.15 5.54 -13.28
N ARG A 93 -13.64 6.41 -14.18
CA ARG A 93 -15.03 6.43 -14.63
C ARG A 93 -15.44 5.13 -15.31
N ASP A 94 -14.58 4.59 -16.17
CA ASP A 94 -14.81 3.31 -16.85
C ASP A 94 -14.94 2.15 -15.84
N LEU A 95 -14.11 2.13 -14.79
CA LEU A 95 -14.22 1.14 -13.72
C LEU A 95 -15.54 1.29 -12.94
N VAL A 96 -15.99 2.52 -12.66
CA VAL A 96 -17.28 2.76 -12.03
C VAL A 96 -18.42 2.25 -12.93
N ALA A 97 -18.39 2.57 -14.24
CA ALA A 97 -19.39 2.12 -15.20
C ALA A 97 -19.45 0.60 -15.33
N GLN A 98 -18.36 -0.10 -15.08
CA GLN A 98 -18.28 -1.56 -15.04
C GLN A 98 -18.80 -2.17 -13.72
N GLY A 99 -19.31 -1.38 -12.79
CA GLY A 99 -19.91 -1.83 -11.54
C GLY A 99 -18.95 -2.02 -10.37
N ASN A 100 -17.71 -1.49 -10.46
CA ASN A 100 -16.80 -1.53 -9.32
C ASN A 100 -17.34 -0.67 -8.16
N GLN A 101 -17.40 -1.25 -6.98
CA GLN A 101 -17.95 -0.64 -5.76
C GLN A 101 -16.84 -0.04 -4.88
N LEU A 102 -15.61 -0.49 -5.08
CA LEU A 102 -14.39 -0.02 -4.42
C LEU A 102 -13.30 0.12 -5.48
N ILE A 103 -12.63 1.26 -5.52
CA ILE A 103 -11.56 1.52 -6.49
C ILE A 103 -10.32 2.03 -5.77
N PHE A 104 -9.20 1.34 -5.97
CA PHE A 104 -7.88 1.74 -5.50
C PHE A 104 -7.14 2.47 -6.62
N THR A 105 -6.70 3.71 -6.35
CA THR A 105 -5.91 4.53 -7.29
C THR A 105 -4.51 4.71 -6.72
N THR A 106 -3.50 4.10 -7.38
CA THR A 106 -2.19 3.85 -6.77
C THR A 106 -1.08 4.74 -7.31
N SER A 107 -1.34 6.04 -7.43
CA SER A 107 -0.31 7.03 -7.73
C SER A 107 -0.68 8.40 -7.18
N PHE A 108 0.32 9.20 -6.79
CA PHE A 108 0.13 10.53 -6.22
C PHE A 108 -0.68 11.46 -7.14
N GLY A 109 -0.39 11.48 -8.43
CA GLY A 109 -1.09 12.30 -9.41
C GLY A 109 -2.51 11.87 -9.74
N TYR A 110 -2.99 10.75 -9.17
CA TYR A 110 -4.39 10.35 -9.30
C TYR A 110 -5.33 11.03 -8.29
N MET A 111 -4.80 11.85 -7.37
CA MET A 111 -5.59 12.46 -6.30
C MET A 111 -6.74 13.31 -6.84
N GLU A 112 -6.45 14.29 -7.68
CA GLU A 112 -7.49 15.17 -8.24
C GLU A 112 -8.46 14.44 -9.18
N PRO A 113 -8.00 13.56 -10.11
CA PRO A 113 -8.89 12.70 -10.87
C PRO A 113 -9.85 11.87 -10.01
N THR A 114 -9.33 11.24 -8.94
CA THR A 114 -10.15 10.43 -8.01
C THR A 114 -11.22 11.28 -7.32
N LEU A 115 -10.87 12.46 -6.83
CA LEU A 115 -11.79 13.37 -6.15
C LEU A 115 -12.90 13.85 -7.09
N ARG A 116 -12.56 14.20 -8.35
CA ARG A 116 -13.57 14.63 -9.34
C ARG A 116 -14.55 13.50 -9.64
N VAL A 117 -14.08 12.29 -9.90
CA VAL A 117 -14.97 11.15 -10.15
C VAL A 117 -15.82 10.83 -8.92
N ALA A 118 -15.24 10.88 -7.73
CA ALA A 118 -15.95 10.58 -6.49
C ALA A 118 -17.14 11.51 -6.21
N GLN A 119 -17.07 12.78 -6.65
CA GLN A 119 -18.19 13.73 -6.54
C GLN A 119 -19.41 13.27 -7.35
N ASP A 120 -19.19 12.69 -8.52
CA ASP A 120 -20.28 12.24 -9.42
C ASP A 120 -20.86 10.87 -8.99
N TYR A 121 -20.09 10.08 -8.22
CA TYR A 121 -20.46 8.71 -7.81
C TYR A 121 -20.39 8.50 -6.29
N PRO A 122 -21.28 9.14 -5.50
CA PRO A 122 -21.19 9.11 -4.02
C PRO A 122 -21.39 7.72 -3.40
N HIS A 123 -21.97 6.78 -4.14
CA HIS A 123 -22.19 5.40 -3.69
C HIS A 123 -20.95 4.50 -3.85
N VAL A 124 -20.00 4.87 -4.73
CA VAL A 124 -18.73 4.16 -4.92
C VAL A 124 -17.71 4.63 -3.87
N LYS A 125 -16.88 3.73 -3.38
CA LYS A 125 -15.80 4.02 -2.44
C LYS A 125 -14.47 4.04 -3.14
N PHE A 126 -13.64 5.01 -2.80
CA PHE A 126 -12.33 5.21 -3.41
C PHE A 126 -11.27 5.21 -2.31
N GLU A 127 -10.18 4.51 -2.59
CA GLU A 127 -8.98 4.44 -1.77
C GLU A 127 -7.83 5.02 -2.59
N HIS A 128 -7.44 6.24 -2.26
CA HIS A 128 -6.34 6.90 -2.95
C HIS A 128 -5.03 6.68 -2.20
N ILE A 129 -4.09 6.00 -2.85
CA ILE A 129 -2.78 5.68 -2.28
C ILE A 129 -1.84 6.86 -2.54
N THR A 130 -1.11 7.28 -1.51
CA THR A 130 -0.16 8.41 -1.46
C THR A 130 -0.79 9.81 -1.46
N GLY A 131 -2.12 9.91 -1.41
CA GLY A 131 -2.82 11.20 -1.34
C GLY A 131 -2.95 11.76 0.09
N TYR A 132 -3.45 12.99 0.17
CA TYR A 132 -3.73 13.68 1.44
C TYR A 132 -5.09 14.39 1.46
N LYS A 133 -5.84 14.39 0.35
CA LYS A 133 -7.19 14.95 0.27
C LYS A 133 -8.23 13.86 0.33
N GLN A 134 -9.24 14.06 1.14
CA GLN A 134 -10.33 13.12 1.41
C GLN A 134 -11.68 13.74 1.09
N SER A 135 -12.70 12.88 0.93
CA SER A 135 -14.12 13.27 0.90
C SER A 135 -14.96 12.21 1.61
N SER A 136 -16.30 12.36 1.60
CA SER A 136 -17.20 11.39 2.24
C SER A 136 -17.09 9.96 1.69
N ASN A 137 -16.60 9.80 0.46
CA ASN A 137 -16.42 8.52 -0.22
C ASN A 137 -14.98 8.31 -0.77
N VAL A 138 -14.04 9.18 -0.43
CA VAL A 138 -12.60 9.02 -0.72
C VAL A 138 -11.84 8.94 0.59
N ALA A 139 -11.15 7.84 0.80
CA ALA A 139 -10.14 7.69 1.85
C ALA A 139 -8.73 7.78 1.25
N THR A 140 -7.75 8.08 2.09
CA THR A 140 -6.34 8.08 1.72
C THR A 140 -5.59 6.99 2.47
N ALA A 141 -4.57 6.43 1.82
CA ALA A 141 -3.68 5.49 2.47
C ALA A 141 -2.23 5.71 2.00
N ASN A 142 -1.30 5.55 2.93
CA ASN A 142 0.12 5.58 2.62
C ASN A 142 0.89 4.58 3.50
N ALA A 143 2.10 4.24 3.06
CA ALA A 143 3.06 3.51 3.86
C ALA A 143 4.14 4.48 4.38
N ARG A 144 4.59 4.28 5.63
CA ARG A 144 5.71 5.03 6.22
C ARG A 144 7.03 4.54 5.64
N HIS A 145 7.18 4.66 4.32
CA HIS A 145 8.36 4.19 3.58
C HIS A 145 9.66 4.70 4.19
N TYR A 146 9.63 5.94 4.73
CA TYR A 146 10.78 6.54 5.40
C TYR A 146 11.33 5.72 6.57
N GLU A 147 10.51 4.88 7.23
CA GLU A 147 10.96 3.98 8.29
C GLU A 147 11.93 2.92 7.73
N GLY A 148 11.53 2.24 6.66
CA GLY A 148 12.39 1.28 5.95
C GLY A 148 13.61 1.95 5.30
N ARG A 149 13.45 3.19 4.81
CA ARG A 149 14.55 3.99 4.25
C ARG A 149 15.62 4.30 5.29
N TYR A 150 15.22 4.69 6.50
CA TYR A 150 16.17 4.90 7.59
C TYR A 150 16.97 3.63 7.89
N LEU A 151 16.29 2.49 8.00
CA LEU A 151 16.92 1.20 8.25
C LEU A 151 17.89 0.81 7.12
N SER A 152 17.51 1.03 5.87
CA SER A 152 18.39 0.76 4.72
C SER A 152 19.55 1.75 4.64
N GLY A 153 19.38 2.98 5.12
CA GLY A 153 20.47 3.93 5.29
C GLY A 153 21.55 3.45 6.26
N ILE A 154 21.16 2.78 7.36
CA ILE A 154 22.13 2.15 8.27
C ILE A 154 22.97 1.11 7.52
N ALA A 155 22.32 0.23 6.74
CA ALA A 155 23.05 -0.76 5.94
C ALA A 155 24.01 -0.08 4.94
N ALA A 156 23.54 0.95 4.22
CA ALA A 156 24.36 1.73 3.29
C ALA A 156 25.57 2.38 3.98
N GLY A 157 25.36 2.97 5.16
CA GLY A 157 26.43 3.62 5.93
C GLY A 157 27.50 2.66 6.46
N ARG A 158 27.11 1.41 6.75
CA ARG A 158 28.04 0.34 7.14
C ARG A 158 28.80 -0.25 5.96
N MET A 159 28.18 -0.27 4.77
CA MET A 159 28.71 -0.94 3.59
C MET A 159 29.49 -0.01 2.66
N SER A 160 29.18 1.28 2.64
CA SER A 160 29.88 2.24 1.79
C SER A 160 31.32 2.45 2.23
N GLN A 161 32.25 2.29 1.30
CA GLN A 161 33.68 2.55 1.48
C GLN A 161 34.02 4.03 1.20
N THR A 162 33.31 4.65 0.25
CA THR A 162 33.52 6.05 -0.11
C THR A 162 32.82 7.02 0.84
N GLY A 163 31.86 6.54 1.63
CA GLY A 163 30.96 7.38 2.42
C GLY A 163 29.95 8.15 1.58
N VAL A 164 29.86 7.87 0.27
CA VAL A 164 28.96 8.56 -0.66
C VAL A 164 27.96 7.58 -1.27
N ALA A 165 26.69 7.75 -0.95
CA ALA A 165 25.60 7.03 -1.60
C ALA A 165 24.94 7.87 -2.69
N GLY A 166 24.25 7.21 -3.62
CA GLY A 166 23.42 7.82 -4.64
C GLY A 166 21.94 7.53 -4.44
N PHE A 167 21.11 8.46 -4.89
CA PHE A 167 19.66 8.27 -4.88
C PHE A 167 19.07 8.70 -6.23
N VAL A 168 18.55 7.73 -7.00
CA VAL A 168 17.80 8.02 -8.23
C VAL A 168 16.34 8.18 -7.87
N ALA A 169 15.78 9.38 -8.09
CA ALA A 169 14.46 9.77 -7.63
C ALA A 169 13.54 10.17 -8.79
N GLY A 170 12.25 9.82 -8.68
CA GLY A 170 11.24 10.21 -9.65
C GLY A 170 10.89 11.70 -9.54
N PHE A 171 9.92 12.05 -8.73
CA PHE A 171 9.46 13.42 -8.50
C PHE A 171 9.77 13.91 -7.08
N PRO A 172 10.01 15.22 -6.88
CA PRO A 172 10.27 15.81 -5.57
C PRO A 172 8.99 16.01 -4.74
N ILE A 173 8.20 14.94 -4.58
CA ILE A 173 7.03 14.94 -3.71
C ILE A 173 7.42 14.62 -2.26
N PRO A 174 6.58 14.97 -1.27
CA PRO A 174 6.91 14.80 0.14
C PRO A 174 7.34 13.38 0.52
N GLU A 175 6.69 12.34 -0.02
CA GLU A 175 7.05 10.94 0.25
C GLU A 175 8.48 10.60 -0.19
N VAL A 176 8.89 11.05 -1.38
CA VAL A 176 10.25 10.81 -1.92
C VAL A 176 11.28 11.57 -1.08
N ILE A 177 10.99 12.84 -0.74
CA ILE A 177 11.85 13.68 0.10
C ILE A 177 12.02 13.06 1.49
N GLN A 178 10.93 12.57 2.12
CA GLN A 178 11.00 11.81 3.37
C GLN A 178 11.94 10.60 3.25
N GLY A 179 11.82 9.87 2.13
CA GLY A 179 12.64 8.69 1.85
C GLY A 179 14.12 9.02 1.77
N ILE A 180 14.49 10.06 1.02
CA ILE A 180 15.88 10.54 0.89
C ILE A 180 16.42 11.00 2.24
N ASN A 181 15.65 11.81 2.97
CA ASN A 181 16.05 12.35 4.25
C ASN A 181 16.26 11.24 5.29
N ALA A 182 15.31 10.31 5.39
CA ALA A 182 15.42 9.19 6.32
C ALA A 182 16.60 8.26 5.98
N PHE A 183 16.81 7.96 4.70
CA PHE A 183 17.97 7.20 4.24
C PHE A 183 19.28 7.88 4.65
N THR A 184 19.39 9.20 4.41
CA THR A 184 20.57 9.99 4.79
C THR A 184 20.78 10.00 6.30
N LEU A 185 19.72 10.23 7.09
CA LEU A 185 19.79 10.18 8.55
C LEU A 185 20.21 8.80 9.06
N GLY A 186 19.67 7.73 8.46
CA GLY A 186 20.08 6.36 8.77
C GLY A 186 21.56 6.12 8.48
N MET A 187 22.02 6.54 7.31
CA MET A 187 23.43 6.42 6.91
C MET A 187 24.36 7.22 7.85
N ARG A 188 24.00 8.46 8.17
CA ARG A 188 24.77 9.33 9.07
C ARG A 188 24.72 8.89 10.53
N SER A 189 23.74 8.10 10.95
CA SER A 189 23.70 7.54 12.30
C SER A 189 24.82 6.56 12.60
N VAL A 190 25.45 6.00 11.57
CA VAL A 190 26.58 5.04 11.67
C VAL A 190 27.85 5.54 10.96
N ASN A 191 27.74 6.53 10.09
CA ASN A 191 28.81 7.24 9.43
C ASN A 191 28.48 8.75 9.38
N PRO A 192 28.88 9.55 10.37
CA PRO A 192 28.45 10.96 10.49
C PRO A 192 28.84 11.85 9.32
N HIS A 193 29.87 11.49 8.54
CA HIS A 193 30.34 12.26 7.39
C HIS A 193 29.75 11.80 6.06
N ALA A 194 28.85 10.79 6.09
CA ALA A 194 28.24 10.26 4.89
C ALA A 194 27.42 11.34 4.14
N GLN A 195 27.47 11.21 2.82
CA GLN A 195 26.77 12.08 1.87
C GLN A 195 25.87 11.25 0.94
N VAL A 196 24.79 11.87 0.47
CA VAL A 196 23.86 11.29 -0.49
C VAL A 196 23.69 12.24 -1.68
N LYS A 197 24.10 11.80 -2.87
CA LYS A 197 23.88 12.53 -4.13
C LYS A 197 22.51 12.16 -4.70
N VAL A 198 21.70 13.13 -5.05
CA VAL A 198 20.34 12.93 -5.60
C VAL A 198 20.30 13.35 -7.06
N VAL A 199 19.69 12.49 -7.91
CA VAL A 199 19.34 12.80 -9.30
C VAL A 199 17.83 12.65 -9.45
N TRP A 200 17.16 13.73 -9.89
CA TRP A 200 15.73 13.76 -10.17
C TRP A 200 15.47 13.48 -11.64
N LEU A 201 14.61 12.50 -11.94
CA LEU A 201 14.26 12.14 -13.32
C LEU A 201 12.97 12.81 -13.82
N ASN A 202 12.14 13.33 -12.91
CA ASN A 202 10.83 13.88 -13.21
C ASN A 202 9.94 12.91 -14.03
N THR A 203 10.07 11.63 -13.72
CA THR A 203 9.25 10.52 -14.23
C THR A 203 9.23 9.38 -13.23
N TRP A 204 8.16 8.58 -13.21
CA TRP A 204 8.13 7.35 -12.41
C TRP A 204 8.76 6.16 -13.13
N PHE A 205 8.74 6.16 -14.47
CA PHE A 205 9.18 5.01 -15.26
C PHE A 205 9.85 5.46 -16.55
N ASP A 206 11.17 5.30 -16.63
CA ASP A 206 11.98 5.53 -17.82
C ASP A 206 13.29 4.72 -17.66
N PRO A 207 13.26 3.41 -18.01
CA PRO A 207 14.41 2.53 -17.78
C PRO A 207 15.74 3.03 -18.37
N PRO A 208 15.81 3.61 -19.58
CA PRO A 208 17.04 4.22 -20.09
C PRO A 208 17.57 5.34 -19.19
N ARG A 209 16.74 6.32 -18.81
CA ARG A 209 17.15 7.44 -17.96
C ARG A 209 17.48 7.00 -16.53
N GLU A 210 16.79 6.00 -16.01
CA GLU A 210 17.08 5.39 -14.70
C GLU A 210 18.48 4.77 -14.69
N ARG A 211 18.83 4.02 -15.75
CA ARG A 211 20.15 3.44 -15.95
C ARG A 211 21.23 4.52 -16.07
N ASP A 212 21.03 5.52 -16.91
CA ASP A 212 22.00 6.60 -17.15
C ASP A 212 22.28 7.39 -15.87
N ALA A 213 21.26 7.68 -15.08
CA ALA A 213 21.42 8.32 -13.77
C ALA A 213 22.23 7.45 -12.80
N ALA A 214 21.99 6.14 -12.75
CA ALA A 214 22.75 5.23 -11.92
C ALA A 214 24.23 5.18 -12.35
N MET A 215 24.50 5.07 -13.64
CA MET A 215 25.86 5.07 -14.19
C MET A 215 26.58 6.38 -13.86
N THR A 216 25.94 7.52 -14.07
CA THR A 216 26.51 8.85 -13.75
C THR A 216 26.86 8.97 -12.26
N LEU A 217 25.99 8.52 -11.37
CA LEU A 217 26.28 8.53 -9.92
C LEU A 217 27.49 7.65 -9.58
N MET A 218 27.58 6.45 -10.15
CA MET A 218 28.72 5.54 -9.91
C MET A 218 30.03 6.12 -10.46
N ASP A 219 30.01 6.78 -11.63
CA ASP A 219 31.18 7.45 -12.19
C ASP A 219 31.64 8.64 -11.32
N GLN A 220 30.74 9.21 -10.51
CA GLN A 220 31.02 10.23 -9.52
C GLN A 220 31.47 9.71 -8.15
N GLY A 221 31.82 8.42 -8.04
CA GLY A 221 32.37 7.80 -6.83
C GLY A 221 31.32 7.24 -5.86
N VAL A 222 30.06 7.16 -6.27
CA VAL A 222 29.02 6.46 -5.49
C VAL A 222 29.26 4.95 -5.52
N ASP A 223 29.20 4.30 -4.38
CA ASP A 223 29.40 2.85 -4.25
C ASP A 223 28.16 2.10 -3.70
N VAL A 224 27.17 2.82 -3.16
CA VAL A 224 25.86 2.29 -2.77
C VAL A 224 24.76 3.16 -3.36
N LEU A 225 23.83 2.57 -4.11
CA LEU A 225 22.70 3.28 -4.66
C LEU A 225 21.39 2.90 -3.94
N SER A 226 20.52 3.88 -3.79
CA SER A 226 19.11 3.73 -3.48
C SER A 226 18.29 4.43 -4.57
N PHE A 227 17.01 4.09 -4.72
CA PHE A 227 16.19 4.68 -5.77
C PHE A 227 14.71 4.63 -5.41
N GLN A 228 13.93 5.53 -6.03
CA GLN A 228 12.46 5.53 -5.99
C GLN A 228 11.94 5.83 -7.39
N VAL A 229 12.10 4.86 -8.27
CA VAL A 229 11.64 4.77 -9.64
C VAL A 229 11.10 3.37 -9.88
N ALA A 230 10.40 3.13 -10.98
CA ALA A 230 9.56 1.94 -11.10
C ALA A 230 10.21 0.77 -11.84
N SER A 231 11.34 0.96 -12.55
CA SER A 231 11.98 -0.15 -13.26
C SER A 231 13.08 -0.83 -12.42
N THR A 232 13.59 -1.95 -12.91
CA THR A 232 14.76 -2.62 -12.33
C THR A 232 16.09 -2.14 -12.93
N ALA A 233 16.07 -1.11 -13.79
CA ALA A 233 17.24 -0.66 -14.54
C ALA A 233 18.38 -0.16 -13.65
N VAL A 234 18.06 0.54 -12.55
CA VAL A 234 19.07 0.96 -11.56
C VAL A 234 19.76 -0.27 -10.95
N MET A 235 18.99 -1.27 -10.52
CA MET A 235 19.55 -2.50 -9.92
C MET A 235 20.47 -3.24 -10.90
N ALA A 236 20.02 -3.38 -12.15
CA ALA A 236 20.81 -4.03 -13.20
C ALA A 236 22.11 -3.27 -13.51
N ALA A 237 22.07 -1.93 -13.57
CA ALA A 237 23.26 -1.10 -13.78
C ALA A 237 24.27 -1.24 -12.63
N VAL A 238 23.78 -1.29 -11.38
CA VAL A 238 24.62 -1.47 -10.19
C VAL A 238 25.26 -2.87 -10.18
N GLN A 239 24.50 -3.89 -10.57
CA GLN A 239 25.02 -5.27 -10.72
C GLN A 239 26.14 -5.32 -11.74
N GLU A 240 25.95 -4.72 -12.92
CA GLU A 240 26.95 -4.66 -13.98
C GLU A 240 28.26 -3.99 -13.54
N ARG A 241 28.16 -2.95 -12.73
CA ARG A 241 29.32 -2.23 -12.18
C ARG A 241 29.93 -2.86 -10.91
N GLY A 242 29.39 -3.98 -10.44
CA GLY A 242 29.85 -4.66 -9.22
C GLY A 242 29.69 -3.85 -7.94
N LYS A 243 28.86 -2.79 -7.97
CA LYS A 243 28.53 -1.92 -6.84
C LYS A 243 27.40 -2.52 -6.00
N MET A 244 26.86 -1.76 -5.05
CA MET A 244 25.82 -2.21 -4.13
C MET A 244 24.58 -1.35 -4.25
N ALA A 245 23.40 -1.94 -4.04
CA ALA A 245 22.12 -1.22 -4.06
C ALA A 245 21.16 -1.67 -2.97
N ILE A 246 20.30 -0.74 -2.57
CA ILE A 246 19.12 -1.03 -1.77
C ILE A 246 17.93 -1.14 -2.73
N ALA A 247 17.32 -2.31 -2.82
CA ALA A 247 16.08 -2.49 -3.57
C ALA A 247 14.93 -1.76 -2.87
N PHE A 248 14.02 -1.24 -3.65
CA PHE A 248 12.86 -0.53 -3.14
C PHE A 248 11.58 -1.05 -3.76
N HIS A 249 10.53 -1.07 -2.95
CA HIS A 249 9.23 -1.65 -3.18
C HIS A 249 9.22 -3.19 -3.15
N SER A 250 10.13 -3.85 -3.88
CA SER A 250 10.15 -5.31 -4.06
C SER A 250 11.55 -5.89 -3.94
N ASP A 251 11.63 -7.22 -3.85
CA ASP A 251 12.86 -7.98 -4.05
C ASP A 251 13.32 -7.88 -5.52
N MET A 252 14.56 -7.48 -5.73
CA MET A 252 15.18 -7.35 -7.04
C MET A 252 16.44 -8.21 -7.20
N ARG A 253 16.61 -9.26 -6.37
CA ARG A 253 17.74 -10.19 -6.49
C ARG A 253 17.80 -10.92 -7.82
N LYS A 254 16.67 -11.00 -8.53
CA LYS A 254 16.65 -11.52 -9.90
C LYS A 254 17.41 -10.64 -10.88
N ASP A 255 17.38 -9.32 -10.67
CA ASP A 255 18.01 -8.31 -11.52
C ASP A 255 19.39 -7.88 -11.00
N GLY A 256 19.66 -8.08 -9.71
CA GLY A 256 20.93 -7.78 -9.05
C GLY A 256 21.27 -8.76 -7.94
N PRO A 257 21.60 -10.03 -8.27
CA PRO A 257 21.82 -11.07 -7.26
C PRO A 257 22.95 -10.75 -6.28
N ASP A 258 24.01 -10.09 -6.75
CA ASP A 258 25.14 -9.66 -5.93
C ASP A 258 25.11 -8.19 -5.55
N ALA A 259 24.32 -7.36 -6.26
CA ALA A 259 24.22 -5.93 -6.00
C ALA A 259 23.28 -5.62 -4.84
N GLN A 260 22.17 -6.35 -4.72
CA GLN A 260 21.19 -6.08 -3.68
C GLN A 260 21.76 -6.36 -2.29
N LEU A 261 21.83 -5.34 -1.43
CA LEU A 261 22.11 -5.50 0.00
C LEU A 261 20.88 -5.97 0.77
N MET A 262 19.76 -5.36 0.50
CA MET A 262 18.46 -5.65 1.10
C MET A 262 17.36 -4.96 0.31
N ALA A 263 16.09 -5.30 0.59
CA ALA A 263 14.93 -4.59 0.06
C ALA A 263 14.15 -3.89 1.18
N VAL A 264 13.62 -2.71 0.86
CA VAL A 264 12.54 -2.05 1.61
C VAL A 264 11.25 -2.33 0.87
N THR A 265 10.36 -3.10 1.49
CA THR A 265 9.10 -3.56 0.88
C THR A 265 7.88 -2.97 1.58
N HIS A 266 6.72 -3.04 0.94
CA HIS A 266 5.45 -2.64 1.52
C HIS A 266 4.34 -3.64 1.18
N HIS A 267 3.45 -3.90 2.14
CA HIS A 267 2.53 -5.03 2.11
C HIS A 267 1.07 -4.58 2.20
N TRP A 268 0.40 -4.43 1.06
CA TRP A 268 -0.96 -3.87 0.94
C TRP A 268 -2.09 -4.88 1.13
N GLY A 269 -1.82 -6.17 1.02
CA GLY A 269 -2.86 -7.19 0.96
C GLY A 269 -3.83 -7.17 2.13
N ARG A 270 -3.33 -7.00 3.36
CA ARG A 270 -4.17 -6.89 4.57
C ARG A 270 -5.07 -5.65 4.50
N TYR A 271 -4.49 -4.50 4.17
CA TYR A 271 -5.23 -3.24 4.04
C TYR A 271 -6.34 -3.37 3.01
N TYR A 272 -6.04 -3.87 1.82
CA TYR A 272 -7.02 -4.04 0.76
C TYR A 272 -8.17 -4.98 1.17
N ALA A 273 -7.84 -6.08 1.85
CA ALA A 273 -8.85 -7.02 2.35
C ALA A 273 -9.75 -6.39 3.42
N GLU A 274 -9.19 -5.61 4.34
CA GLU A 274 -9.94 -4.90 5.39
C GLU A 274 -10.87 -3.85 4.77
N ARG A 275 -10.42 -3.10 3.76
CA ARG A 275 -11.23 -2.09 3.07
C ARG A 275 -12.37 -2.72 2.26
N ALA A 276 -12.10 -3.83 1.55
CA ALA A 276 -13.14 -4.57 0.81
C ALA A 276 -14.19 -5.15 1.76
N LYS A 277 -13.79 -5.76 2.88
CA LYS A 277 -14.72 -6.22 3.93
C LYS A 277 -15.56 -5.08 4.50
N ALA A 278 -14.98 -3.91 4.70
CA ALA A 278 -15.70 -2.76 5.20
C ALA A 278 -16.79 -2.30 4.23
N VAL A 279 -16.54 -2.35 2.91
CA VAL A 279 -17.55 -2.08 1.88
C VAL A 279 -18.68 -3.13 1.93
N GLN A 280 -18.35 -4.42 1.98
CA GLN A 280 -19.31 -5.53 2.07
C GLN A 280 -20.23 -5.40 3.29
N ASN A 281 -19.63 -5.06 4.43
CA ASN A 281 -20.33 -4.95 5.71
C ASN A 281 -21.02 -3.57 5.88
N ARG A 282 -20.93 -2.66 4.90
CA ARG A 282 -21.42 -1.27 4.97
C ARG A 282 -20.85 -0.47 6.16
N THR A 283 -19.65 -0.82 6.59
CA THR A 283 -18.93 -0.15 7.68
C THR A 283 -17.79 0.73 7.18
N TRP A 284 -17.61 0.81 5.86
CA TRP A 284 -16.58 1.65 5.27
C TRP A 284 -16.76 3.11 5.66
N LYS A 285 -15.68 3.74 6.08
CA LYS A 285 -15.60 5.17 6.38
C LYS A 285 -14.38 5.76 5.71
N SER A 286 -14.49 7.00 5.26
CA SER A 286 -13.34 7.79 4.86
C SER A 286 -12.40 8.01 6.06
N GLY A 287 -11.14 8.17 5.79
CA GLY A 287 -10.09 8.40 6.77
C GLY A 287 -8.73 8.36 6.11
N ASP A 288 -7.70 8.59 6.91
CA ASP A 288 -6.31 8.48 6.49
C ASP A 288 -5.65 7.30 7.20
N PHE A 289 -5.03 6.43 6.42
CA PHE A 289 -4.22 5.32 6.92
C PHE A 289 -2.76 5.52 6.54
N TRP A 290 -1.88 5.54 7.54
CA TRP A 290 -0.45 5.64 7.30
C TRP A 290 0.29 4.54 8.07
N GLY A 291 0.37 3.35 7.45
CA GLY A 291 0.94 2.15 8.04
C GLY A 291 2.47 2.13 7.98
N GLY A 292 3.09 1.62 9.03
CA GLY A 292 4.55 1.56 9.14
C GLY A 292 5.09 0.16 9.45
N VAL A 293 6.32 0.15 9.96
CA VAL A 293 6.99 -1.08 10.43
C VAL A 293 6.19 -1.76 11.55
N LYS A 294 5.62 -0.98 12.46
CA LYS A 294 4.78 -1.47 13.55
C LYS A 294 3.56 -2.24 13.05
N ASP A 295 2.97 -1.78 11.96
CA ASP A 295 1.74 -2.37 11.39
C ASP A 295 2.04 -3.52 10.43
N GLY A 296 3.32 -3.81 10.17
CA GLY A 296 3.78 -4.78 9.18
C GLY A 296 3.56 -4.32 7.73
N MET A 297 3.18 -3.04 7.52
CA MET A 297 3.05 -2.44 6.20
C MET A 297 4.40 -2.24 5.54
N VAL A 298 5.42 -1.79 6.28
CA VAL A 298 6.79 -1.60 5.79
C VAL A 298 7.70 -2.62 6.44
N LYS A 299 8.57 -3.26 5.64
CA LYS A 299 9.58 -4.20 6.12
C LYS A 299 10.92 -3.96 5.46
N VAL A 300 11.97 -4.41 6.15
CA VAL A 300 13.29 -4.64 5.55
C VAL A 300 13.53 -6.14 5.50
N GLU A 301 13.73 -6.64 4.29
CA GLU A 301 13.81 -8.08 4.03
C GLU A 301 14.62 -8.37 2.76
N HIS A 302 14.64 -9.62 2.29
CA HIS A 302 15.36 -10.04 1.07
C HIS A 302 16.83 -9.61 1.07
N PHE A 303 17.52 -9.93 2.17
CA PHE A 303 18.93 -9.60 2.36
C PHE A 303 19.81 -10.33 1.33
N GLY A 304 20.70 -9.59 0.70
CA GLY A 304 21.63 -10.09 -0.31
C GLY A 304 22.90 -10.71 0.30
N PRO A 305 23.70 -11.43 -0.52
CA PRO A 305 24.85 -12.20 -0.05
C PRO A 305 26.02 -11.32 0.44
N LYS A 306 26.15 -10.09 -0.08
CA LYS A 306 27.22 -9.17 0.34
C LYS A 306 26.97 -8.51 1.69
N LEU A 307 25.74 -8.55 2.23
CA LEU A 307 25.44 -7.94 3.52
C LEU A 307 25.95 -8.82 4.68
N PRO A 308 26.93 -8.36 5.47
CA PRO A 308 27.46 -9.14 6.58
C PRO A 308 26.37 -9.44 7.63
N LYS A 309 26.47 -10.61 8.26
CA LYS A 309 25.53 -11.05 9.29
C LYS A 309 25.36 -10.00 10.41
N ALA A 310 26.45 -9.41 10.88
CA ALA A 310 26.42 -8.39 11.93
C ALA A 310 25.60 -7.14 11.52
N VAL A 311 25.74 -6.68 10.27
CA VAL A 311 24.97 -5.53 9.75
C VAL A 311 23.49 -5.90 9.62
N ARG A 312 23.20 -7.09 9.13
CA ARG A 312 21.82 -7.60 9.06
C ARG A 312 21.17 -7.65 10.45
N GLU A 313 21.88 -8.16 11.45
CA GLU A 313 21.40 -8.23 12.83
C GLU A 313 21.19 -6.83 13.42
N GLU A 314 22.08 -5.88 13.19
CA GLU A 314 21.92 -4.48 13.58
C GLU A 314 20.64 -3.88 12.96
N VAL A 315 20.44 -4.03 11.66
CA VAL A 315 19.26 -3.51 10.96
C VAL A 315 17.96 -4.12 11.52
N LEU A 316 17.92 -5.43 11.74
CA LEU A 316 16.76 -6.12 12.31
C LEU A 316 16.48 -5.69 13.77
N ALA A 317 17.52 -5.48 14.57
CA ALA A 317 17.37 -4.95 15.93
C ALA A 317 16.79 -3.52 15.92
N ARG A 318 17.23 -2.67 14.97
CA ARG A 318 16.68 -1.32 14.77
C ARG A 318 15.25 -1.36 14.27
N GLN A 319 14.91 -2.28 13.35
CA GLN A 319 13.52 -2.49 12.93
C GLN A 319 12.63 -2.88 14.11
N HIS A 320 13.09 -3.77 14.98
CA HIS A 320 12.36 -4.14 16.18
C HIS A 320 12.16 -2.97 17.14
N ALA A 321 13.21 -2.17 17.38
CA ALA A 321 13.11 -0.95 18.19
C ALA A 321 12.13 0.07 17.59
N MET A 322 12.08 0.18 16.25
CA MET A 322 11.13 1.03 15.54
C MET A 322 9.68 0.53 15.69
N ALA A 323 9.45 -0.78 15.56
CA ALA A 323 8.14 -1.39 15.80
C ALA A 323 7.63 -1.16 17.22
N GLN A 324 8.54 -1.05 18.20
CA GLN A 324 8.23 -0.72 19.60
C GLN A 324 8.10 0.80 19.87
N GLY A 325 8.25 1.66 18.85
CA GLY A 325 8.22 3.12 18.99
C GLY A 325 9.47 3.73 19.67
N LYS A 326 10.50 2.92 19.97
CA LYS A 326 11.75 3.37 20.61
C LYS A 326 12.69 4.09 19.62
N LEU A 327 12.58 3.81 18.33
CA LEU A 327 13.33 4.44 17.26
C LEU A 327 12.37 5.15 16.33
N GLN A 328 12.63 6.43 16.06
CA GLN A 328 11.85 7.25 15.12
C GLN A 328 12.83 7.99 14.21
N PRO A 329 12.76 7.86 12.88
CA PRO A 329 13.71 8.47 11.94
C PRO A 329 13.82 9.99 12.06
N PHE A 330 12.68 10.65 12.26
CA PHE A 330 12.58 12.12 12.36
C PHE A 330 12.44 12.60 13.81
N LYS A 331 13.21 11.99 14.71
CA LYS A 331 13.40 12.44 16.08
C LYS A 331 14.81 12.99 16.25
N ALA A 332 14.92 14.28 16.55
CA ALA A 332 16.18 14.88 16.96
C ALA A 332 16.50 14.42 18.42
N ALA A 333 17.66 13.82 18.62
CA ALA A 333 18.12 13.46 19.97
C ALA A 333 18.67 14.70 20.71
N GLN A 334 19.97 14.72 21.02
CA GLN A 334 20.63 15.84 21.67
C GLN A 334 20.95 16.99 20.70
N GLN A 335 21.16 16.70 19.42
CA GLN A 335 21.44 17.68 18.38
C GLN A 335 20.24 17.91 17.48
N PRO A 336 19.98 19.16 17.04
CA PRO A 336 18.91 19.44 16.10
C PRO A 336 19.19 18.79 14.73
N VAL A 337 18.14 18.43 14.01
CA VAL A 337 18.25 18.05 12.61
C VAL A 337 18.18 19.32 11.75
N ARG A 338 19.20 19.51 10.91
CA ARG A 338 19.30 20.64 9.99
C ARG A 338 19.01 20.19 8.56
N ASP A 339 18.56 21.15 7.74
CA ASP A 339 18.54 20.96 6.31
C ASP A 339 19.95 21.17 5.70
N ASN A 340 20.07 20.85 4.41
CA ASN A 340 21.33 21.01 3.68
C ASN A 340 21.73 22.48 3.40
N GLN A 341 20.94 23.45 3.90
CA GLN A 341 21.25 24.87 3.93
C GLN A 341 21.59 25.36 5.34
N GLY A 342 21.71 24.45 6.32
CA GLY A 342 22.06 24.73 7.71
C GLY A 342 20.89 25.17 8.61
N ARG A 343 19.66 25.29 8.11
CA ARG A 343 18.50 25.74 8.90
C ARG A 343 18.01 24.58 9.78
N ILE A 344 17.68 24.87 11.03
CA ILE A 344 17.08 23.87 11.93
C ILE A 344 15.67 23.52 11.44
N ARG A 345 15.43 22.24 11.20
CA ARG A 345 14.13 21.68 10.80
C ARG A 345 13.46 20.89 11.92
N ILE A 346 14.25 20.23 12.78
CA ILE A 346 13.75 19.54 13.95
C ILE A 346 14.62 19.99 15.12
N PRO A 347 14.08 20.74 16.09
CA PRO A 347 14.82 21.14 17.30
C PRO A 347 15.29 19.94 18.10
N ALA A 348 16.37 20.11 18.88
CA ALA A 348 16.86 19.06 19.77
C ALA A 348 15.73 18.55 20.71
N GLY A 349 15.63 17.23 20.88
CA GLY A 349 14.59 16.57 21.67
C GLY A 349 13.22 16.45 20.99
N ALA A 350 12.98 17.17 19.88
CA ALA A 350 11.69 17.18 19.19
C ALA A 350 11.52 16.00 18.21
N VAL A 351 10.27 15.69 17.91
CA VAL A 351 9.84 14.73 16.90
C VAL A 351 9.02 15.48 15.85
N LEU A 352 9.30 15.25 14.57
CA LEU A 352 8.53 15.84 13.49
C LEU A 352 7.11 15.23 13.46
N SER A 353 6.08 16.07 13.41
CA SER A 353 4.69 15.62 13.36
C SER A 353 4.37 14.91 12.03
N ASP A 354 3.30 14.13 11.98
CA ASP A 354 2.85 13.51 10.72
C ASP A 354 2.40 14.57 9.71
N ALA A 355 1.79 15.66 10.18
CA ALA A 355 1.41 16.80 9.34
C ALA A 355 2.64 17.45 8.68
N ASP A 356 3.71 17.69 9.45
CA ASP A 356 4.95 18.27 8.90
C ASP A 356 5.64 17.29 7.93
N LYS A 357 5.62 16.00 8.21
CA LYS A 357 6.15 14.98 7.30
C LYS A 357 5.38 14.98 5.97
N SER A 358 4.05 15.03 6.01
CA SER A 358 3.21 15.01 4.80
C SER A 358 3.40 16.22 3.88
N GLN A 359 4.03 17.28 4.39
CA GLN A 359 4.33 18.53 3.65
C GLN A 359 5.84 18.76 3.48
N MET A 360 6.67 17.74 3.71
CA MET A 360 8.13 17.87 3.67
C MET A 360 8.61 18.33 2.29
N ASN A 361 9.34 19.45 2.27
CA ASN A 361 9.85 20.10 1.06
C ASN A 361 11.31 20.57 1.20
N TRP A 362 12.09 19.91 2.03
CA TRP A 362 13.49 20.23 2.33
C TRP A 362 14.34 18.96 2.39
N LEU A 363 15.62 19.07 2.08
CA LEU A 363 16.59 17.98 2.17
C LEU A 363 17.45 18.14 3.42
N VAL A 364 17.74 17.02 4.11
CA VAL A 364 18.54 17.02 5.33
C VAL A 364 20.01 17.28 5.03
N GLU A 365 20.76 17.79 6.02
CA GLU A 365 22.22 17.88 5.99
C GLU A 365 22.86 16.57 5.60
N GLY A 366 23.83 16.61 4.68
CA GLY A 366 24.46 15.45 4.06
C GLY A 366 23.88 15.08 2.69
N VAL A 367 22.71 15.62 2.32
CA VAL A 367 22.19 15.48 0.95
C VAL A 367 22.83 16.52 0.03
N LEU A 368 23.41 16.05 -1.07
CA LEU A 368 23.92 16.88 -2.17
C LEU A 368 22.88 16.92 -3.28
N GLY A 369 22.23 18.07 -3.43
CA GLY A 369 21.16 18.31 -4.40
C GLY A 369 20.17 19.37 -3.91
N SER A 370 19.16 19.61 -4.71
CA SER A 370 18.04 20.53 -4.40
C SER A 370 16.70 19.84 -4.61
N VAL A 371 15.63 20.45 -4.12
CA VAL A 371 14.22 19.99 -4.27
C VAL A 371 13.61 20.60 -5.55
N GLN A 372 14.41 21.00 -6.51
CA GLN A 372 13.94 21.67 -7.74
C GLN A 372 13.91 20.70 -8.91
#